data_fa68ec418463d698ad760ad7c0a9d551
#
_entry.id   fa68ec418463d698ad760ad7c0a9d551
#
_cell.length_a   1.000
_cell.length_b   1.000
_cell.length_c   1.000
_cell.angle_alpha   90.00
_cell.angle_beta   90.00
_cell.angle_gamma   90.00
#
_symmetry.space_group_name_H-M   'P 1'
#
loop_
_entity.id
_entity.type
_entity.pdbx_description
1 polymer ?
#
loop_
_entity_poly.entity_id
_entity_poly.type
_entity_poly.pdbx_seq_one_letter_code
_entity_poly.pdbx_strand_id
1 'polypeptide(L)'
;MMTRALRVFVPGLLLPAFMSHAGGWAVITVDDLPDYAVAGAPVSLSWVARQHGVEPIHSLSGRVEAVSGNLKANAVARPGEGAGRYVASLTLPQPGNWTVTIRSGFGKSDVTLLPIAAVKAGTTPVALSDVDRGQRLFVGKGCVTCHVDAKIGPNLDGRRFDATYLAGFLEKPRRITPSAPMEMPNLGLKQREIAALVAYLNSDRQVTSR
;
A
#
# COMPACT_ATOMS: atom_id res chain seq x y z
N MET A 1 -51.37 58.46 -1.58
CA MET A 1 -50.75 57.59 -0.60
C MET A 1 -50.05 56.48 -1.36
N MET A 2 -48.70 56.55 -1.49
CA MET A 2 -47.88 55.56 -2.20
C MET A 2 -47.17 54.74 -1.13
N THR A 3 -47.57 53.48 -1.00
CA THR A 3 -46.90 52.48 -0.11
C THR A 3 -45.66 51.90 -0.80
N ARG A 4 -44.47 52.25 -0.32
CA ARG A 4 -43.19 51.63 -0.74
C ARG A 4 -43.03 50.28 -0.08
N ALA A 5 -43.03 49.20 -0.86
CA ALA A 5 -42.67 47.84 -0.40
C ALA A 5 -41.14 47.73 -0.24
N LEU A 6 -40.71 47.46 0.98
CA LEU A 6 -39.32 47.20 1.35
C LEU A 6 -38.96 45.74 0.96
N ARG A 7 -38.12 45.56 -0.05
CA ARG A 7 -37.59 44.25 -0.43
C ARG A 7 -36.41 43.93 0.48
N VAL A 8 -36.60 42.97 1.39
CA VAL A 8 -35.53 42.40 2.20
C VAL A 8 -34.76 41.41 1.34
N PHE A 9 -33.50 41.70 1.08
CA PHE A 9 -32.56 40.82 0.38
C PHE A 9 -31.90 39.94 1.44
N VAL A 10 -32.23 38.63 1.47
CA VAL A 10 -31.56 37.63 2.33
C VAL A 10 -30.38 37.09 1.54
N PRO A 11 -29.13 37.35 1.95
CA PRO A 11 -27.98 36.75 1.32
C PRO A 11 -27.96 35.26 1.68
N GLY A 12 -28.12 34.40 0.68
CA GLY A 12 -27.96 32.96 0.80
C GLY A 12 -26.53 32.62 1.18
N LEU A 13 -26.33 32.09 2.37
CA LEU A 13 -25.06 31.59 2.86
C LEU A 13 -24.77 30.28 2.13
N LEU A 14 -23.94 30.33 1.08
CA LEU A 14 -23.38 29.12 0.42
C LEU A 14 -22.36 28.49 1.37
N LEU A 15 -22.80 27.51 2.18
CA LEU A 15 -21.91 26.65 2.94
C LEU A 15 -21.15 25.76 1.94
N PRO A 16 -19.80 25.79 1.92
CA PRO A 16 -19.04 24.84 1.14
C PRO A 16 -19.33 23.44 1.69
N ALA A 17 -19.89 22.56 0.86
CA ALA A 17 -20.02 21.15 1.18
C ALA A 17 -18.59 20.57 1.27
N PHE A 18 -18.05 20.54 2.47
CA PHE A 18 -16.91 19.68 2.76
C PHE A 18 -17.36 18.25 2.49
N MET A 19 -16.97 17.69 1.37
CA MET A 19 -17.02 16.25 1.14
C MET A 19 -16.11 15.60 2.18
N SER A 20 -16.62 15.39 3.39
CA SER A 20 -16.02 14.48 4.34
C SER A 20 -16.02 13.11 3.65
N HIS A 21 -14.85 12.59 3.32
CA HIS A 21 -14.68 11.21 2.94
C HIS A 21 -15.15 10.39 4.13
N ALA A 22 -16.41 9.99 4.08
CA ALA A 22 -17.05 9.20 5.13
C ALA A 22 -16.20 7.94 5.32
N GLY A 23 -15.75 7.74 6.55
CA GLY A 23 -14.77 6.79 7.01
C GLY A 23 -14.77 5.46 6.28
N GLY A 24 -13.60 5.10 5.77
CA GLY A 24 -13.32 3.85 5.11
C GLY A 24 -11.87 3.49 5.35
N TRP A 25 -11.52 2.29 4.96
CA TRP A 25 -10.13 1.82 4.91
C TRP A 25 -9.69 1.71 3.45
N ALA A 26 -8.39 1.81 3.21
CA ALA A 26 -7.81 1.61 1.89
C ALA A 26 -6.74 0.54 1.93
N VAL A 27 -6.60 -0.18 0.82
CA VAL A 27 -5.44 -1.03 0.54
C VAL A 27 -4.44 -0.21 -0.23
N ILE A 28 -3.21 -0.19 0.27
CA ILE A 28 -2.07 0.41 -0.39
C ILE A 28 -1.26 -0.73 -1.02
N THR A 29 -1.14 -0.70 -2.34
CA THR A 29 -0.40 -1.71 -3.10
C THR A 29 0.83 -1.08 -3.73
N VAL A 30 2.01 -1.40 -3.23
CA VAL A 30 3.29 -0.94 -3.81
C VAL A 30 3.54 -1.69 -5.12
N ASP A 31 3.83 -0.96 -6.20
CA ASP A 31 4.03 -1.56 -7.52
C ASP A 31 5.31 -2.38 -7.61
N ASP A 32 6.44 -1.71 -7.47
CA ASP A 32 7.77 -2.32 -7.49
C ASP A 32 8.45 -2.10 -6.13
N LEU A 33 8.49 -3.16 -5.32
CA LEU A 33 9.17 -3.11 -4.04
C LEU A 33 10.67 -3.39 -4.27
N PRO A 34 11.57 -2.44 -3.94
CA PRO A 34 13.00 -2.66 -4.14
C PRO A 34 13.54 -3.70 -3.15
N ASP A 35 14.41 -4.58 -3.61
CA ASP A 35 15.11 -5.54 -2.73
C ASP A 35 16.06 -4.80 -1.79
N TYR A 36 16.66 -3.70 -2.26
CA TYR A 36 17.54 -2.81 -1.51
C TYR A 36 17.53 -1.39 -2.09
N ALA A 37 18.12 -0.45 -1.41
CA ALA A 37 18.37 0.90 -1.90
C ALA A 37 19.87 1.20 -1.87
N VAL A 38 20.33 2.16 -2.69
CA VAL A 38 21.69 2.70 -2.59
C VAL A 38 21.64 3.98 -1.76
N ALA A 39 22.43 4.04 -0.70
CA ALA A 39 22.47 5.21 0.16
C ALA A 39 22.94 6.46 -0.62
N GLY A 40 22.25 7.57 -0.41
CA GLY A 40 22.48 8.82 -1.14
C GLY A 40 21.86 8.88 -2.53
N ALA A 41 21.40 7.77 -3.10
CA ALA A 41 20.70 7.75 -4.38
C ALA A 41 19.17 7.77 -4.19
N PRO A 42 18.41 8.42 -5.10
CA PRO A 42 16.96 8.39 -5.04
C PRO A 42 16.44 7.00 -5.40
N VAL A 43 15.47 6.51 -4.61
CA VAL A 43 14.67 5.33 -4.91
C VAL A 43 13.22 5.77 -5.15
N SER A 44 12.67 5.38 -6.29
CA SER A 44 11.27 5.66 -6.62
C SER A 44 10.37 4.60 -5.98
N LEU A 45 9.41 5.04 -5.19
CA LEU A 45 8.34 4.22 -4.65
C LEU A 45 7.03 4.64 -5.30
N SER A 46 6.36 3.69 -5.93
CA SER A 46 5.07 3.89 -6.57
C SER A 46 4.06 2.92 -5.96
N TRP A 47 2.85 3.41 -5.73
CA TRP A 47 1.77 2.60 -5.17
C TRP A 47 0.41 3.03 -5.69
N VAL A 48 -0.55 2.14 -5.56
CA VAL A 48 -1.96 2.41 -5.80
C VAL A 48 -2.72 2.38 -4.49
N ALA A 49 -3.56 3.38 -4.25
CA ALA A 49 -4.49 3.42 -3.13
C ALA A 49 -5.90 3.06 -3.61
N ARG A 50 -6.52 2.05 -3.01
CA ARG A 50 -7.88 1.60 -3.34
C ARG A 50 -8.75 1.53 -2.10
N GLN A 51 -9.84 2.27 -2.10
CA GLN A 51 -10.86 2.16 -1.04
C GLN A 51 -11.48 0.77 -1.08
N HIS A 52 -11.56 0.13 0.08
CA HIS A 52 -12.04 -1.25 0.23
C HIS A 52 -11.33 -2.26 -0.69
N GLY A 53 -10.11 -1.94 -1.15
CA GLY A 53 -9.33 -2.77 -2.05
C GLY A 53 -9.76 -2.73 -3.52
N VAL A 54 -10.80 -1.98 -3.88
CA VAL A 54 -11.41 -1.97 -5.22
C VAL A 54 -11.30 -0.60 -5.87
N GLU A 55 -11.93 0.42 -5.29
CA GLU A 55 -12.10 1.73 -5.91
C GLU A 55 -10.83 2.59 -5.78
N PRO A 56 -10.22 3.04 -6.90
CA PRO A 56 -9.07 3.92 -6.85
C PRO A 56 -9.40 5.25 -6.15
N ILE A 57 -8.53 5.67 -5.24
CA ILE A 57 -8.70 6.92 -4.51
C ILE A 57 -7.83 7.99 -5.14
N HIS A 58 -8.44 9.12 -5.50
CA HIS A 58 -7.78 10.27 -6.10
C HIS A 58 -7.53 11.38 -5.08
N SER A 59 -6.61 12.30 -5.41
CA SER A 59 -6.38 13.54 -4.66
C SER A 59 -5.93 13.34 -3.20
N LEU A 60 -5.14 12.29 -2.93
CA LEU A 60 -4.55 12.09 -1.61
C LEU A 60 -3.28 12.93 -1.43
N SER A 61 -3.11 13.47 -0.23
CA SER A 61 -1.89 14.17 0.21
C SER A 61 -0.98 13.18 0.97
N GLY A 62 -0.45 12.21 0.24
CA GLY A 62 0.41 11.16 0.81
C GLY A 62 1.87 11.61 0.97
N ARG A 63 2.62 10.86 1.78
CA ARG A 63 4.07 11.00 1.94
C ARG A 63 4.71 9.66 2.30
N VAL A 64 6.00 9.58 2.09
CA VAL A 64 6.82 8.46 2.54
C VAL A 64 7.72 8.94 3.67
N GLU A 65 7.77 8.19 4.75
CA GLU A 65 8.65 8.42 5.90
C GLU A 65 9.58 7.22 6.05
N ALA A 66 10.85 7.45 6.33
CA ALA A 66 11.81 6.38 6.58
C ALA A 66 12.62 6.68 7.84
N VAL A 67 12.87 5.65 8.64
CA VAL A 67 13.58 5.76 9.92
C VAL A 67 14.63 4.63 10.02
N SER A 68 15.84 5.01 10.47
CA SER A 68 16.91 4.08 10.84
C SER A 68 17.64 4.61 12.08
N GLY A 69 17.40 4.02 13.26
CA GLY A 69 17.84 4.59 14.52
C GLY A 69 17.33 6.02 14.73
N ASN A 70 18.23 6.98 14.86
CA ASN A 70 17.89 8.40 15.01
C ASN A 70 17.77 9.14 13.66
N LEU A 71 18.08 8.49 12.55
CA LEU A 71 18.06 9.08 11.23
C LEU A 71 16.64 9.02 10.66
N LYS A 72 16.28 10.09 9.94
CA LYS A 72 14.98 10.21 9.28
C LYS A 72 15.17 10.69 7.85
N ALA A 73 14.32 10.18 6.96
CA ALA A 73 14.17 10.68 5.60
C ALA A 73 12.68 10.74 5.26
N ASN A 74 12.29 11.64 4.38
CA ASN A 74 10.91 11.74 3.94
C ASN A 74 10.83 12.20 2.49
N ALA A 75 9.70 11.93 1.84
CA ALA A 75 9.39 12.40 0.50
C ALA A 75 7.88 12.62 0.38
N VAL A 76 7.48 13.71 -0.28
CA VAL A 76 6.08 13.99 -0.59
C VAL A 76 5.67 13.15 -1.79
N ALA A 77 4.50 12.54 -1.70
CA ALA A 77 3.90 11.83 -2.81
C ALA A 77 3.27 12.81 -3.82
N ARG A 78 3.32 12.42 -5.08
CA ARG A 78 2.66 13.10 -6.19
C ARG A 78 1.75 12.12 -6.91
N PRO A 79 0.69 12.58 -7.57
CA PRO A 79 -0.07 11.74 -8.48
C PRO A 79 0.85 11.11 -9.53
N GLY A 80 0.70 9.81 -9.76
CA GLY A 80 1.37 9.05 -10.81
C GLY A 80 0.43 8.78 -11.98
N GLU A 81 0.93 8.09 -13.01
CA GLU A 81 0.12 7.69 -14.16
C GLU A 81 -0.83 6.54 -13.78
N GLY A 82 -2.12 6.74 -14.02
CA GLY A 82 -3.17 5.78 -13.73
C GLY A 82 -3.99 6.09 -12.49
N ALA A 83 -5.16 5.49 -12.42
CA ALA A 83 -6.17 5.75 -11.38
C ALA A 83 -5.66 5.33 -9.98
N GLY A 84 -5.74 6.25 -9.01
CA GLY A 84 -5.34 6.03 -7.63
C GLY A 84 -3.85 5.80 -7.42
N ARG A 85 -3.01 6.10 -8.41
CA ARG A 85 -1.55 5.91 -8.35
C ARG A 85 -0.84 7.13 -7.79
N TYR A 86 0.18 6.87 -6.98
CA TYR A 86 1.04 7.88 -6.36
C TYR A 86 2.50 7.45 -6.49
N VAL A 87 3.39 8.43 -6.55
CA VAL A 87 4.83 8.22 -6.66
C VAL A 87 5.55 9.16 -5.69
N ALA A 88 6.57 8.65 -5.02
CA ALA A 88 7.50 9.44 -4.21
C ALA A 88 8.94 9.04 -4.51
N SER A 89 9.84 10.01 -4.55
CA SER A 89 11.27 9.79 -4.70
C SER A 89 11.94 9.99 -3.34
N LEU A 90 12.35 8.89 -2.71
CA LEU A 90 12.96 8.89 -1.38
C LEU A 90 14.46 8.69 -1.50
N THR A 91 15.25 9.49 -0.77
CA THR A 91 16.69 9.30 -0.65
C THR A 91 17.02 8.90 0.79
N LEU A 92 17.60 7.72 0.97
CA LEU A 92 18.08 7.23 2.27
C LEU A 92 19.53 7.72 2.45
N PRO A 93 19.82 8.60 3.44
CA PRO A 93 21.07 9.33 3.48
C PRO A 93 22.30 8.46 3.81
N GLN A 94 22.11 7.32 4.50
CA GLN A 94 23.21 6.46 4.97
C GLN A 94 22.88 4.98 4.79
N PRO A 95 23.90 4.12 4.68
CA PRO A 95 23.71 2.67 4.74
C PRO A 95 23.09 2.23 6.07
N GLY A 96 22.31 1.15 6.02
CA GLY A 96 21.62 0.59 7.18
C GLY A 96 20.26 0.01 6.83
N ASN A 97 19.55 -0.50 7.83
CA ASN A 97 18.20 -1.00 7.68
C ASN A 97 17.20 0.14 7.95
N TRP A 98 16.37 0.44 6.97
CA TRP A 98 15.41 1.52 7.03
C TRP A 98 13.98 0.98 7.06
N THR A 99 13.24 1.31 8.10
CA THR A 99 11.79 1.10 8.15
C THR A 99 11.12 2.21 7.37
N VAL A 100 10.41 1.85 6.30
CA VAL A 100 9.74 2.79 5.40
C VAL A 100 8.24 2.70 5.60
N THR A 101 7.58 3.83 5.87
CA THR A 101 6.13 3.93 6.03
C THR A 101 5.56 4.83 4.93
N ILE A 102 4.61 4.30 4.19
CA ILE A 102 3.81 5.07 3.24
C ILE A 102 2.59 5.57 4.01
N ARG A 103 2.53 6.89 4.23
CA ARG A 103 1.37 7.60 4.75
C ARG A 103 0.47 7.92 3.58
N SER A 104 -0.63 7.20 3.44
CA SER A 104 -1.49 7.33 2.26
C SER A 104 -2.19 8.68 2.14
N GLY A 105 -2.47 9.32 3.27
CA GLY A 105 -3.34 10.50 3.35
C GLY A 105 -4.84 10.15 3.38
N PHE A 106 -5.19 8.86 3.46
CA PHE A 106 -6.57 8.38 3.58
C PHE A 106 -6.80 7.74 4.94
N GLY A 107 -7.35 8.51 5.87
CA GLY A 107 -7.63 8.04 7.23
C GLY A 107 -6.37 7.49 7.91
N LYS A 108 -6.46 6.25 8.39
CA LYS A 108 -5.36 5.51 9.03
C LYS A 108 -4.80 4.40 8.12
N SER A 109 -5.08 4.45 6.82
CA SER A 109 -4.68 3.42 5.86
C SER A 109 -3.22 3.62 5.42
N ASP A 110 -2.29 3.44 6.34
CA ASP A 110 -0.86 3.51 6.11
C ASP A 110 -0.27 2.11 5.94
N VAL A 111 0.86 2.00 5.25
CA VAL A 111 1.61 0.75 5.16
C VAL A 111 3.04 0.96 5.62
N THR A 112 3.46 0.15 6.59
CA THR A 112 4.87 0.09 7.03
C THR A 112 5.50 -1.13 6.39
N LEU A 113 6.46 -0.90 5.51
CA LEU A 113 7.19 -1.96 4.81
C LEU A 113 8.17 -2.63 5.77
N LEU A 114 8.46 -3.90 5.52
CA LEU A 114 9.59 -4.56 6.16
C LEU A 114 10.90 -3.81 5.82
N PRO A 115 11.89 -3.82 6.71
CA PRO A 115 13.08 -2.99 6.55
C PRO A 115 13.76 -3.15 5.19
N ILE A 116 14.09 -2.03 4.56
CA ILE A 116 14.84 -1.97 3.29
C ILE A 116 16.30 -1.70 3.64
N ALA A 117 17.19 -2.58 3.20
CA ALA A 117 18.62 -2.36 3.33
C ALA A 117 19.08 -1.25 2.40
N ALA A 118 19.65 -0.17 2.93
CA ALA A 118 20.42 0.78 2.15
C ALA A 118 21.90 0.37 2.18
N VAL A 119 22.51 0.21 1.01
CA VAL A 119 23.92 -0.19 0.86
C VAL A 119 24.75 0.96 0.31
N LYS A 120 26.06 0.91 0.52
CA LYS A 120 26.98 1.87 -0.11
C LYS A 120 26.96 1.69 -1.63
N ALA A 121 27.17 2.78 -2.37
CA ALA A 121 27.36 2.70 -3.82
C ALA A 121 28.51 1.73 -4.17
N GLY A 122 28.31 0.91 -5.20
CA GLY A 122 29.25 -0.12 -5.62
C GLY A 122 29.23 -1.41 -4.78
N THR A 123 28.38 -1.50 -3.75
CA THR A 123 28.21 -2.75 -2.98
C THR A 123 27.10 -3.59 -3.61
N THR A 124 27.37 -4.88 -3.82
CA THR A 124 26.34 -5.86 -4.18
C THR A 124 25.76 -6.47 -2.91
N PRO A 125 24.49 -6.24 -2.58
CA PRO A 125 23.89 -6.85 -1.40
C PRO A 125 23.65 -8.34 -1.59
N VAL A 126 23.50 -9.06 -0.48
CA VAL A 126 23.04 -10.45 -0.51
C VAL A 126 21.63 -10.50 -1.07
N ALA A 127 21.42 -11.37 -2.06
CA ALA A 127 20.10 -11.58 -2.64
C ALA A 127 19.10 -12.07 -1.58
N LEU A 128 17.89 -11.55 -1.60
CA LEU A 128 16.81 -12.06 -0.76
C LEU A 128 16.42 -13.47 -1.22
N SER A 129 16.17 -14.35 -0.24
CA SER A 129 15.48 -15.61 -0.54
C SER A 129 14.06 -15.34 -1.06
N ASP A 130 13.47 -16.31 -1.76
CA ASP A 130 12.08 -16.17 -2.22
C ASP A 130 11.11 -16.05 -1.04
N VAL A 131 11.38 -16.72 0.09
CA VAL A 131 10.57 -16.60 1.31
C VAL A 131 10.66 -15.17 1.88
N ASP A 132 11.86 -14.59 1.99
CA ASP A 132 12.04 -13.22 2.48
C ASP A 132 11.39 -12.21 1.54
N ARG A 133 11.58 -12.37 0.23
CA ARG A 133 10.94 -11.54 -0.79
C ARG A 133 9.41 -11.67 -0.70
N GLY A 134 8.89 -12.89 -0.57
CA GLY A 134 7.46 -13.14 -0.43
C GLY A 134 6.85 -12.49 0.80
N GLN A 135 7.53 -12.53 1.95
CA GLN A 135 7.09 -11.84 3.17
C GLN A 135 7.03 -10.32 2.96
N ARG A 136 8.04 -9.73 2.34
CA ARG A 136 8.04 -8.28 2.02
C ARG A 136 6.92 -7.92 1.05
N LEU A 137 6.69 -8.75 0.05
CA LEU A 137 5.59 -8.57 -0.91
C LEU A 137 4.22 -8.70 -0.23
N PHE A 138 4.05 -9.64 0.69
CA PHE A 138 2.80 -9.81 1.42
C PHE A 138 2.38 -8.53 2.16
N VAL A 139 3.36 -7.84 2.75
CA VAL A 139 3.14 -6.53 3.37
C VAL A 139 2.98 -5.43 2.30
N GLY A 140 3.92 -5.32 1.38
CA GLY A 140 3.98 -4.22 0.40
C GLY A 140 2.85 -4.24 -0.63
N LYS A 141 2.32 -5.42 -0.97
CA LYS A 141 1.15 -5.54 -1.86
C LYS A 141 -0.18 -5.35 -1.12
N GLY A 142 -0.15 -5.18 0.22
CA GLY A 142 -1.33 -4.91 1.03
C GLY A 142 -2.15 -6.15 1.38
N CYS A 143 -1.62 -7.37 1.18
CA CYS A 143 -2.29 -8.63 1.57
C CYS A 143 -2.61 -8.63 3.07
N VAL A 144 -1.69 -8.10 3.88
CA VAL A 144 -1.83 -7.99 5.33
C VAL A 144 -3.11 -7.24 5.73
N THR A 145 -3.52 -6.22 4.98
CA THR A 145 -4.70 -5.40 5.29
C THR A 145 -5.96 -6.26 5.40
N CYS A 146 -6.17 -7.17 4.46
CA CYS A 146 -7.36 -8.02 4.45
C CYS A 146 -7.18 -9.32 5.23
N HIS A 147 -5.99 -9.94 5.19
CA HIS A 147 -5.78 -11.27 5.76
C HIS A 147 -5.32 -11.27 7.21
N VAL A 148 -4.74 -10.15 7.70
CA VAL A 148 -4.23 -10.04 9.08
C VAL A 148 -4.97 -8.97 9.86
N ASP A 149 -4.97 -7.72 9.37
CA ASP A 149 -5.44 -6.57 10.15
C ASP A 149 -6.97 -6.50 10.22
N ALA A 150 -7.63 -6.44 9.07
CA ALA A 150 -9.10 -6.33 8.98
C ALA A 150 -9.81 -7.69 9.10
N LYS A 151 -9.09 -8.80 8.91
CA LYS A 151 -9.63 -10.18 8.98
C LYS A 151 -10.85 -10.40 8.06
N ILE A 152 -10.88 -9.73 6.93
CA ILE A 152 -11.93 -9.86 5.92
C ILE A 152 -11.64 -11.07 5.03
N GLY A 153 -10.36 -11.29 4.73
CA GLY A 153 -9.88 -12.48 4.02
C GLY A 153 -9.73 -13.67 4.97
N PRO A 154 -9.58 -14.90 4.42
CA PRO A 154 -9.30 -16.07 5.24
C PRO A 154 -7.97 -15.93 6.00
N ASN A 155 -7.91 -16.52 7.19
CA ASN A 155 -6.64 -16.67 7.89
C ASN A 155 -5.72 -17.61 7.08
N LEU A 156 -4.51 -17.16 6.78
CA LEU A 156 -3.52 -17.90 5.99
C LEU A 156 -2.44 -18.57 6.87
N ASP A 157 -2.38 -18.20 8.15
CA ASP A 157 -1.36 -18.70 9.06
C ASP A 157 -1.47 -20.22 9.27
N GLY A 158 -0.32 -20.90 9.22
CA GLY A 158 -0.23 -22.35 9.37
C GLY A 158 -0.86 -23.18 8.24
N ARG A 159 -1.36 -22.53 7.18
CA ARG A 159 -1.92 -23.27 6.03
C ARG A 159 -0.82 -23.70 5.06
N ARG A 160 -1.12 -24.78 4.35
CA ARG A 160 -0.33 -25.25 3.19
C ARG A 160 -1.23 -25.29 1.97
N PHE A 161 -0.71 -24.78 0.90
CA PHE A 161 -1.44 -24.68 -0.37
C PHE A 161 -0.73 -25.49 -1.43
N ASP A 162 -1.49 -26.13 -2.31
CA ASP A 162 -0.91 -26.58 -3.57
C ASP A 162 -0.31 -25.38 -4.31
N ALA A 163 0.97 -25.49 -4.67
CA ALA A 163 1.73 -24.36 -5.23
C ALA A 163 1.16 -23.90 -6.58
N THR A 164 0.72 -24.83 -7.43
CA THR A 164 0.16 -24.55 -8.75
C THR A 164 -1.19 -23.85 -8.61
N TYR A 165 -2.05 -24.37 -7.72
CA TYR A 165 -3.34 -23.75 -7.42
C TYR A 165 -3.17 -22.34 -6.90
N LEU A 166 -2.29 -22.13 -5.90
CA LEU A 166 -2.05 -20.82 -5.30
C LEU A 166 -1.49 -19.83 -6.33
N ALA A 167 -0.53 -20.25 -7.15
CA ALA A 167 0.03 -19.40 -8.20
C ALA A 167 -1.04 -18.94 -9.19
N GLY A 168 -1.86 -19.86 -9.70
CA GLY A 168 -2.96 -19.53 -10.60
C GLY A 168 -4.03 -18.65 -9.96
N PHE A 169 -4.30 -18.82 -8.66
CA PHE A 169 -5.21 -17.97 -7.91
C PHE A 169 -4.66 -16.54 -7.73
N LEU A 170 -3.38 -16.39 -7.41
CA LEU A 170 -2.73 -15.09 -7.27
C LEU A 170 -2.62 -14.34 -8.60
N GLU A 171 -2.45 -15.04 -9.71
CA GLU A 171 -2.45 -14.45 -11.05
C GLU A 171 -3.83 -13.93 -11.46
N LYS A 172 -4.88 -14.70 -11.19
CA LYS A 172 -6.27 -14.39 -11.53
C LYS A 172 -7.18 -14.69 -10.34
N PRO A 173 -7.23 -13.79 -9.36
CA PRO A 173 -8.11 -13.95 -8.22
C PRO A 173 -9.57 -14.06 -8.66
N ARG A 174 -10.33 -14.88 -7.95
CA ARG A 174 -11.76 -15.08 -8.18
C ARG A 174 -12.48 -15.24 -6.85
N ARG A 175 -13.77 -15.04 -6.85
CA ARG A 175 -14.59 -15.32 -5.67
C ARG A 175 -14.61 -16.84 -5.44
N ILE A 176 -14.19 -17.26 -4.23
CA ILE A 176 -14.11 -18.69 -3.88
C ILE A 176 -15.50 -19.22 -3.52
N THR A 177 -16.30 -18.40 -2.79
CA THR A 177 -17.67 -18.76 -2.42
C THR A 177 -18.61 -17.57 -2.69
N PRO A 178 -19.87 -17.81 -3.06
CA PRO A 178 -20.86 -16.74 -3.27
C PRO A 178 -21.08 -15.89 -2.01
N SER A 179 -20.90 -16.48 -0.83
CA SER A 179 -21.07 -15.83 0.48
C SER A 179 -19.83 -15.06 0.96
N ALA A 180 -18.71 -15.09 0.23
CA ALA A 180 -17.54 -14.30 0.59
C ALA A 180 -17.88 -12.81 0.62
N PRO A 181 -17.50 -12.07 1.68
CA PRO A 181 -17.88 -10.66 1.84
C PRO A 181 -17.31 -9.78 0.73
N MET A 182 -16.20 -10.17 0.16
CA MET A 182 -15.60 -9.51 -1.01
C MET A 182 -14.73 -10.48 -1.80
N GLU A 183 -14.45 -10.11 -3.03
CA GLU A 183 -13.48 -10.79 -3.88
C GLU A 183 -12.08 -10.25 -3.61
N MET A 184 -11.07 -11.14 -3.63
CA MET A 184 -9.69 -10.69 -3.59
C MET A 184 -9.37 -9.84 -4.82
N PRO A 185 -8.87 -8.61 -4.67
CA PRO A 185 -8.57 -7.76 -5.81
C PRO A 185 -7.43 -8.34 -6.66
N ASN A 186 -7.51 -8.14 -7.97
CA ASN A 186 -6.37 -8.42 -8.84
C ASN A 186 -5.32 -7.30 -8.67
N LEU A 187 -4.17 -7.66 -8.11
CA LEU A 187 -3.08 -6.73 -7.81
C LEU A 187 -2.07 -6.58 -8.97
N GLY A 188 -2.27 -7.30 -10.08
CA GLY A 188 -1.36 -7.28 -11.23
C GLY A 188 0.02 -7.84 -10.88
N LEU A 189 0.09 -8.91 -10.10
CA LEU A 189 1.33 -9.51 -9.65
C LEU A 189 2.17 -10.05 -10.82
N LYS A 190 3.47 -9.79 -10.79
CA LYS A 190 4.43 -10.36 -11.75
C LYS A 190 4.72 -11.83 -11.37
N GLN A 191 5.10 -12.66 -12.33
CA GLN A 191 5.37 -14.10 -12.09
C GLN A 191 6.40 -14.33 -10.97
N ARG A 192 7.47 -13.52 -10.92
CA ARG A 192 8.47 -13.58 -9.83
C ARG A 192 7.90 -13.24 -8.46
N GLU A 193 6.92 -12.33 -8.41
CA GLU A 193 6.24 -11.94 -7.17
C GLU A 193 5.30 -13.05 -6.70
N ILE A 194 4.59 -13.68 -7.64
CA ILE A 194 3.74 -14.84 -7.37
C ILE A 194 4.59 -15.99 -6.81
N ALA A 195 5.70 -16.32 -7.45
CA ALA A 195 6.59 -17.38 -6.99
C ALA A 195 7.09 -17.13 -5.55
N ALA A 196 7.50 -15.89 -5.26
CA ALA A 196 7.96 -15.50 -3.92
C ALA A 196 6.82 -15.56 -2.87
N LEU A 197 5.61 -15.11 -3.22
CA LEU A 197 4.44 -15.20 -2.34
C LEU A 197 4.05 -16.66 -2.06
N VAL A 198 4.09 -17.54 -3.08
CA VAL A 198 3.86 -18.98 -2.92
C VAL A 198 4.88 -19.59 -1.98
N ALA A 199 6.17 -19.25 -2.13
CA ALA A 199 7.23 -19.73 -1.25
C ALA A 199 7.01 -19.27 0.21
N TYR A 200 6.65 -18.01 0.42
CA TYR A 200 6.38 -17.46 1.75
C TYR A 200 5.16 -18.11 2.40
N LEU A 201 4.02 -18.17 1.70
CA LEU A 201 2.77 -18.71 2.23
C LEU A 201 2.83 -20.22 2.52
N ASN A 202 3.78 -20.93 1.91
CA ASN A 202 4.05 -22.33 2.17
C ASN A 202 5.27 -22.59 3.09
N SER A 203 5.87 -21.52 3.63
CA SER A 203 6.97 -21.64 4.61
C SER A 203 6.42 -21.87 6.02
N ASP A 204 7.32 -22.14 6.97
CA ASP A 204 6.98 -22.27 8.39
C ASP A 204 6.90 -20.91 9.12
N ARG A 205 7.03 -19.80 8.38
CA ARG A 205 6.91 -18.46 8.97
C ARG A 205 5.44 -18.13 9.25
N GLN A 206 5.21 -17.44 10.36
CA GLN A 206 3.90 -16.89 10.65
C GLN A 206 3.54 -15.79 9.65
N VAL A 207 2.29 -15.81 9.21
CA VAL A 207 1.72 -14.77 8.34
C VAL A 207 1.37 -13.56 9.20
N THR A 208 2.21 -12.54 9.14
CA THR A 208 2.12 -11.37 10.03
C THR A 208 2.31 -10.06 9.26
N SER A 209 1.89 -8.96 9.87
CA SER A 209 2.15 -7.59 9.40
C SER A 209 3.53 -7.05 9.77
N ARG A 210 4.34 -7.81 10.50
CA ARG A 210 5.65 -7.40 11.02
C ARG A 210 6.74 -8.42 10.71
#